data_eca045493da7747020fbc5fd95331167
#
_entry.id   eca045493da7747020fbc5fd95331167
#
_cell.length_a   1.000
_cell.length_b   1.000
_cell.length_c   1.000
_cell.angle_alpha   90.00
_cell.angle_beta   90.00
_cell.angle_gamma   90.00
#
_symmetry.space_group_name_H-M   'P 1'
#
loop_
_entity.id
_entity.type
_entity.pdbx_description
1 polymer ?
#
loop_
_entity_poly.entity_id
_entity_poly.type
_entity_poly.pdbx_seq_one_letter_code
_entity_poly.pdbx_strand_id
1 'polypeptide(L)'
;MYKRQIILIATTACEDNNDSDGNGSCPTVPFSTIRLTEDSPYEAGVPTVTTTQTYSYKRGQLAGFTTVQSYSVQNETVKIENTTSVTYEEHQAIATDNFGNVSTYFLNDKGYAIQCTRQEVSATRTYDFSYFTSPEGKPYLKNITESINGKVYASIDIDYSNPQALRIVQKVDTYTQTYTATTPAGNSIINQSEVPCLFFADLYPLSLHSAALYGKLLGEPFSILIEQIIPDGNTISQEVRKYTYSLDKRNIITSCKEVTNSYGTNYIRTVNYVIE
;
A
#
# COMPACT_ATOMS: atom_id res chain seq x y z
N MET A 1 30.96 -17.79 -36.29
CA MET A 1 31.37 -16.69 -35.39
C MET A 1 30.33 -15.59 -35.52
N TYR A 2 29.21 -15.67 -34.79
CA TYR A 2 28.11 -14.70 -34.87
C TYR A 2 28.33 -13.62 -33.81
N LYS A 3 28.58 -12.38 -34.22
CA LYS A 3 28.59 -11.19 -33.34
C LYS A 3 27.15 -10.87 -32.96
N ARG A 4 26.79 -11.10 -31.69
CA ARG A 4 25.59 -10.53 -31.08
C ARG A 4 25.81 -9.02 -30.91
N GLN A 5 25.14 -8.22 -31.69
CA GLN A 5 24.97 -6.81 -31.40
C GLN A 5 24.00 -6.69 -30.20
N ILE A 6 24.52 -6.20 -29.07
CA ILE A 6 23.70 -5.77 -27.97
C ILE A 6 23.16 -4.39 -28.35
N ILE A 7 21.88 -4.33 -28.72
CA ILE A 7 21.19 -3.07 -28.88
C ILE A 7 20.92 -2.57 -27.45
N LEU A 8 21.68 -1.56 -27.01
CA LEU A 8 21.36 -0.79 -25.81
C LEU A 8 20.13 0.07 -26.17
N ILE A 9 18.93 -0.40 -25.83
CA ILE A 9 17.75 0.45 -25.81
C ILE A 9 17.93 1.37 -24.62
N ALA A 10 18.20 2.65 -24.87
CA ALA A 10 18.16 3.68 -23.86
C ALA A 10 16.70 3.79 -23.38
N THR A 11 16.41 3.23 -22.22
CA THR A 11 15.14 3.45 -21.53
C THR A 11 15.12 4.90 -21.09
N THR A 12 14.33 5.74 -21.73
CA THR A 12 13.93 7.03 -21.19
C THR A 12 12.98 6.74 -20.03
N ALA A 13 13.54 6.57 -18.83
CA ALA A 13 12.79 6.68 -17.60
C ALA A 13 12.10 8.05 -17.58
N CYS A 14 10.93 8.17 -16.94
CA CYS A 14 10.24 9.45 -16.75
C CYS A 14 11.28 10.53 -16.42
N GLU A 15 11.62 11.37 -17.40
CA GLU A 15 12.55 12.49 -17.21
C GLU A 15 11.75 13.70 -16.72
N ASP A 16 12.30 14.40 -15.71
CA ASP A 16 11.80 15.71 -15.26
C ASP A 16 11.97 16.72 -16.40
N ASN A 17 10.98 16.78 -17.27
CA ASN A 17 10.88 17.88 -18.22
C ASN A 17 9.93 18.92 -17.64
N ASN A 18 10.52 20.01 -17.19
CA ASN A 18 9.85 21.28 -16.90
C ASN A 18 9.33 21.95 -18.20
N ASP A 19 8.88 21.17 -19.17
CA ASP A 19 8.28 21.66 -20.40
C ASP A 19 6.82 21.24 -20.47
N SER A 20 5.99 22.24 -20.63
CA SER A 20 4.53 22.25 -20.67
C SER A 20 3.89 21.58 -21.89
N ASP A 21 4.37 20.40 -22.26
CA ASP A 21 3.77 19.60 -23.35
C ASP A 21 3.50 18.18 -22.86
N GLY A 22 2.25 17.95 -22.46
CA GLY A 22 1.41 16.76 -22.52
C GLY A 22 1.97 15.35 -22.30
N ASN A 23 3.15 15.17 -21.73
CA ASN A 23 3.72 13.86 -21.43
C ASN A 23 3.38 13.48 -19.99
N GLY A 24 2.65 12.39 -19.78
CA GLY A 24 2.18 11.91 -18.50
C GLY A 24 3.31 11.79 -17.47
N SER A 25 3.36 12.73 -16.50
CA SER A 25 4.34 12.69 -15.43
C SER A 25 3.96 11.62 -14.42
N CYS A 26 4.88 10.69 -14.12
CA CYS A 26 4.68 9.74 -13.02
C CYS A 26 4.54 10.50 -11.69
N PRO A 27 3.65 10.06 -10.77
CA PRO A 27 3.52 10.66 -9.45
C PRO A 27 4.84 10.63 -8.69
N THR A 28 5.20 11.74 -8.05
CA THR A 28 6.42 11.87 -7.26
C THR A 28 6.12 12.16 -5.80
N VAL A 29 7.08 11.88 -4.92
CA VAL A 29 7.00 12.14 -3.48
C VAL A 29 8.16 13.04 -3.04
N PRO A 30 7.98 13.86 -1.98
CA PRO A 30 8.99 14.83 -1.54
C PRO A 30 10.05 14.26 -0.60
N PHE A 31 10.09 12.94 -0.38
CA PHE A 31 11.02 12.28 0.55
C PHE A 31 11.91 11.27 -0.16
N SER A 32 13.04 10.96 0.46
CA SER A 32 14.03 9.98 -0.06
C SER A 32 13.84 8.59 0.51
N THR A 33 13.30 8.49 1.73
CA THR A 33 13.13 7.23 2.44
C THR A 33 11.90 7.25 3.34
N ILE A 34 11.15 6.14 3.33
CA ILE A 34 10.18 5.82 4.38
C ILE A 34 10.62 4.53 5.04
N ARG A 35 10.71 4.53 6.37
CA ARG A 35 10.93 3.31 7.14
C ARG A 35 9.78 3.08 8.11
N LEU A 36 9.19 1.90 8.02
CA LEU A 36 8.16 1.41 8.91
C LEU A 36 8.76 0.32 9.80
N THR A 37 8.51 0.38 11.10
CA THR A 37 8.94 -0.66 12.05
C THR A 37 7.75 -1.08 12.90
N GLU A 38 7.54 -2.38 12.97
CA GLU A 38 6.43 -3.00 13.67
C GLU A 38 6.91 -4.24 14.42
N ASP A 39 6.45 -4.40 15.68
CA ASP A 39 6.63 -5.63 16.43
C ASP A 39 5.34 -6.46 16.40
N SER A 40 5.47 -7.77 16.27
CA SER A 40 4.33 -8.69 16.38
C SER A 40 3.68 -8.56 17.77
N PRO A 41 2.38 -8.79 17.89
CA PRO A 41 1.71 -8.83 19.20
C PRO A 41 2.41 -9.81 20.15
N TYR A 42 2.51 -9.41 21.42
CA TYR A 42 3.08 -10.28 22.43
C TYR A 42 2.18 -11.52 22.63
N GLU A 43 2.78 -12.69 22.54
CA GLU A 43 2.16 -13.98 22.83
C GLU A 43 3.13 -14.79 23.71
N ALA A 44 2.63 -15.34 24.83
CA ALA A 44 3.48 -16.07 25.76
C ALA A 44 4.09 -17.32 25.13
N GLY A 45 5.42 -17.43 25.14
CA GLY A 45 6.16 -18.55 24.56
C GLY A 45 6.42 -18.41 23.05
N VAL A 46 5.96 -17.35 22.40
CA VAL A 46 6.24 -17.05 21.00
C VAL A 46 7.25 -15.88 20.92
N PRO A 47 8.35 -16.01 20.16
CA PRO A 47 9.29 -14.91 19.97
C PRO A 47 8.58 -13.71 19.31
N THR A 48 8.84 -12.51 19.83
CA THR A 48 8.42 -11.28 19.15
C THR A 48 9.15 -11.15 17.83
N VAL A 49 8.42 -10.97 16.75
CA VAL A 49 8.97 -10.69 15.41
C VAL A 49 8.92 -9.19 15.18
N THR A 50 10.08 -8.58 14.96
CA THR A 50 10.18 -7.20 14.50
C THR A 50 10.24 -7.19 12.99
N THR A 51 9.28 -6.54 12.35
CA THR A 51 9.25 -6.32 10.90
C THR A 51 9.65 -4.88 10.60
N THR A 52 10.68 -4.69 9.79
CA THR A 52 11.10 -3.37 9.29
C THR A 52 10.96 -3.35 7.78
N GLN A 53 10.22 -2.38 7.26
CA GLN A 53 10.09 -2.12 5.83
C GLN A 53 10.76 -0.78 5.52
N THR A 54 11.65 -0.75 4.55
CA THR A 54 12.35 0.47 4.12
C THR A 54 12.11 0.69 2.64
N TYR A 55 11.41 1.77 2.31
CA TYR A 55 11.12 2.22 0.95
C TYR A 55 12.11 3.30 0.57
N SER A 56 12.78 3.15 -0.57
CA SER A 56 13.81 4.07 -1.06
C SER A 56 13.36 4.71 -2.35
N TYR A 57 13.53 6.03 -2.44
CA TYR A 57 13.08 6.84 -3.58
C TYR A 57 14.27 7.46 -4.29
N LYS A 58 14.15 7.57 -5.61
CA LYS A 58 15.10 8.27 -6.47
C LYS A 58 14.35 9.24 -7.36
N ARG A 59 14.68 10.52 -7.29
CA ARG A 59 13.96 11.58 -8.00
C ARG A 59 12.45 11.58 -7.72
N GLY A 60 12.07 11.30 -6.47
CA GLY A 60 10.66 11.25 -6.06
C GLY A 60 9.89 9.98 -6.47
N GLN A 61 10.49 9.06 -7.20
CA GLN A 61 9.89 7.76 -7.58
C GLN A 61 10.42 6.64 -6.71
N LEU A 62 9.58 5.66 -6.36
CA LEU A 62 9.99 4.50 -5.60
C LEU A 62 10.98 3.65 -6.42
N ALA A 63 12.22 3.55 -5.96
CA ALA A 63 13.24 2.71 -6.59
C ALA A 63 13.19 1.25 -6.11
N GLY A 64 12.64 1.01 -4.93
CA GLY A 64 12.48 -0.32 -4.36
C GLY A 64 12.23 -0.29 -2.87
N PHE A 65 12.04 -1.45 -2.28
CA PHE A 65 11.92 -1.59 -0.83
C PHE A 65 12.51 -2.90 -0.33
N THR A 66 12.86 -2.89 0.96
CA THR A 66 13.36 -4.07 1.67
C THR A 66 12.46 -4.33 2.87
N THR A 67 12.08 -5.59 3.07
CA THR A 67 11.38 -6.06 4.27
C THR A 67 12.31 -6.98 5.05
N VAL A 68 12.62 -6.61 6.29
CA VAL A 68 13.44 -7.43 7.21
C VAL A 68 12.56 -7.86 8.37
N GLN A 69 12.42 -9.17 8.54
CA GLN A 69 11.82 -9.77 9.73
C GLN A 69 12.93 -10.30 10.63
N SER A 70 12.93 -9.92 11.89
CA SER A 70 13.92 -10.37 12.87
C SER A 70 13.25 -10.91 14.14
N TYR A 71 13.76 -12.01 14.66
CA TYR A 71 13.31 -12.61 15.92
C TYR A 71 14.48 -13.33 16.60
N SER A 72 14.38 -13.54 17.91
CA SER A 72 15.41 -14.19 18.70
C SER A 72 15.00 -15.62 19.06
N VAL A 73 15.87 -16.59 18.79
CA VAL A 73 15.73 -17.99 19.19
C VAL A 73 17.01 -18.41 19.90
N GLN A 74 16.92 -18.91 21.13
CA GLN A 74 18.08 -19.39 21.91
C GLN A 74 19.26 -18.40 21.98
N ASN A 75 18.99 -17.10 22.16
CA ASN A 75 19.94 -15.99 22.17
C ASN A 75 20.61 -15.68 20.81
N GLU A 76 20.20 -16.32 19.73
CA GLU A 76 20.60 -15.96 18.36
C GLU A 76 19.51 -15.14 17.68
N THR A 77 19.91 -14.11 16.91
CA THR A 77 18.99 -13.31 16.10
C THR A 77 18.92 -13.91 14.70
N VAL A 78 17.74 -14.39 14.35
CA VAL A 78 17.41 -14.80 12.99
C VAL A 78 16.87 -13.61 12.22
N LYS A 79 17.33 -13.42 10.98
CA LYS A 79 16.82 -12.39 10.06
C LYS A 79 16.40 -13.02 8.75
N ILE A 80 15.24 -12.62 8.27
CA ILE A 80 14.72 -12.95 6.94
C ILE A 80 14.57 -11.63 6.19
N GLU A 81 15.21 -11.52 5.04
CA GLU A 81 15.21 -10.31 4.23
C GLU A 81 14.60 -10.59 2.85
N ASN A 82 13.66 -9.76 2.46
CA ASN A 82 13.06 -9.74 1.14
C ASN A 82 13.27 -8.36 0.53
N THR A 83 13.72 -8.33 -0.71
CA THR A 83 13.94 -7.09 -1.46
C THR A 83 13.07 -7.06 -2.70
N THR A 84 12.60 -5.88 -3.04
CA THR A 84 11.85 -5.62 -4.28
C THR A 84 12.45 -4.40 -4.96
N SER A 85 12.81 -4.51 -6.22
CA SER A 85 13.21 -3.39 -7.07
C SER A 85 12.01 -2.91 -7.89
N VAL A 86 11.96 -1.60 -8.16
CA VAL A 86 10.93 -1.00 -9.01
C VAL A 86 11.61 -0.24 -10.14
N THR A 87 11.21 -0.52 -11.37
CA THR A 87 11.64 0.17 -12.57
C THR A 87 10.44 0.77 -13.30
N TYR A 88 10.66 1.88 -14.00
CA TYR A 88 9.62 2.58 -14.74
C TYR A 88 9.96 2.59 -16.21
N GLU A 89 8.96 2.31 -17.04
CA GLU A 89 8.98 2.42 -18.48
C GLU A 89 7.81 3.31 -18.92
N GLU A 90 7.73 3.61 -20.20
CA GLU A 90 6.59 4.35 -20.73
C GLU A 90 5.28 3.62 -20.41
N HIS A 91 4.38 4.29 -19.66
CA HIS A 91 3.09 3.75 -19.20
C HIS A 91 3.16 2.44 -18.37
N GLN A 92 4.33 2.11 -17.78
CA GLN A 92 4.46 0.92 -16.94
C GLN A 92 5.37 1.16 -15.74
N ALA A 93 5.04 0.47 -14.63
CA ALA A 93 5.94 0.29 -13.50
C ALA A 93 6.08 -1.20 -13.22
N ILE A 94 7.32 -1.69 -13.08
CA ILE A 94 7.61 -3.10 -12.92
C ILE A 94 8.29 -3.32 -11.57
N ALA A 95 7.64 -4.08 -10.69
CA ALA A 95 8.18 -4.47 -9.39
C ALA A 95 8.63 -5.93 -9.45
N THR A 96 9.91 -6.19 -9.12
CA THR A 96 10.49 -7.53 -9.12
C THR A 96 11.08 -7.82 -7.74
N ASP A 97 10.63 -8.91 -7.10
CA ASP A 97 11.18 -9.36 -5.83
C ASP A 97 12.38 -10.32 -6.00
N ASN A 98 13.09 -10.57 -4.90
CA ASN A 98 14.27 -11.46 -4.90
C ASN A 98 13.94 -12.95 -5.11
N PHE A 99 12.64 -13.32 -5.17
CA PHE A 99 12.18 -14.65 -5.55
C PHE A 99 11.87 -14.77 -7.04
N GLY A 100 12.01 -13.66 -7.79
CA GLY A 100 11.73 -13.61 -9.22
C GLY A 100 10.25 -13.42 -9.56
N ASN A 101 9.39 -13.09 -8.58
CA ASN A 101 8.03 -12.69 -8.88
C ASN A 101 8.01 -11.29 -9.48
N VAL A 102 7.25 -11.10 -10.54
CA VAL A 102 7.15 -9.84 -11.28
C VAL A 102 5.72 -9.34 -11.24
N SER A 103 5.54 -8.08 -10.88
CA SER A 103 4.28 -7.35 -10.98
C SER A 103 4.45 -6.21 -11.96
N THR A 104 3.70 -6.22 -13.06
CA THR A 104 3.69 -5.16 -14.07
C THR A 104 2.43 -4.34 -13.92
N TYR A 105 2.58 -3.08 -13.55
CA TYR A 105 1.50 -2.10 -13.45
C TYR A 105 1.42 -1.31 -14.74
N PHE A 106 0.26 -1.32 -15.40
CA PHE A 106 -0.04 -0.50 -16.56
C PHE A 106 -0.63 0.83 -16.07
N LEU A 107 -0.04 1.93 -16.52
CA LEU A 107 -0.35 3.27 -16.01
C LEU A 107 -1.16 4.07 -17.04
N ASN A 108 -2.08 4.91 -16.54
CA ASN A 108 -2.73 5.93 -17.35
C ASN A 108 -1.79 7.13 -17.56
N ASP A 109 -2.25 8.12 -18.34
CA ASP A 109 -1.48 9.34 -18.66
C ASP A 109 -1.11 10.20 -17.44
N LYS A 110 -1.73 9.94 -16.27
CA LYS A 110 -1.42 10.61 -15.00
C LYS A 110 -0.47 9.78 -14.12
N GLY A 111 0.01 8.62 -14.62
CA GLY A 111 0.91 7.73 -13.90
C GLY A 111 0.23 6.84 -12.85
N TYR A 112 -1.09 6.75 -12.82
CA TYR A 112 -1.80 5.84 -11.91
C TYR A 112 -2.11 4.51 -12.59
N ALA A 113 -1.94 3.41 -11.85
CA ALA A 113 -2.19 2.07 -12.35
C ALA A 113 -3.67 1.85 -12.68
N ILE A 114 -3.95 1.40 -13.89
CA ILE A 114 -5.30 0.95 -14.30
C ILE A 114 -5.43 -0.55 -14.23
N GLN A 115 -4.30 -1.27 -14.35
CA GLN A 115 -4.23 -2.71 -14.25
C GLN A 115 -2.87 -3.13 -13.70
N CYS A 116 -2.81 -4.30 -13.04
CA CYS A 116 -1.58 -4.99 -12.72
C CYS A 116 -1.68 -6.44 -13.14
N THR A 117 -0.62 -6.97 -13.75
CA THR A 117 -0.44 -8.41 -13.99
C THR A 117 0.69 -8.90 -13.11
N ARG A 118 0.42 -9.91 -12.29
CA ARG A 118 1.42 -10.59 -11.48
C ARG A 118 1.57 -12.02 -11.95
N GLN A 119 2.78 -12.33 -12.39
CA GLN A 119 3.17 -13.69 -12.73
C GLN A 119 3.73 -14.38 -11.48
N GLU A 120 3.11 -15.46 -11.09
CA GLU A 120 3.55 -16.38 -10.04
C GLU A 120 3.88 -17.73 -10.65
N VAL A 121 4.59 -18.60 -9.92
CA VAL A 121 5.01 -19.93 -10.43
C VAL A 121 3.83 -20.79 -10.91
N SER A 122 2.67 -20.69 -10.25
CA SER A 122 1.52 -21.55 -10.49
C SER A 122 0.28 -20.83 -11.04
N ALA A 123 0.27 -19.52 -11.10
CA ALA A 123 -0.90 -18.74 -11.49
C ALA A 123 -0.53 -17.36 -12.04
N THR A 124 -1.40 -16.83 -12.89
CA THR A 124 -1.38 -15.41 -13.25
C THR A 124 -2.51 -14.71 -12.52
N ARG A 125 -2.18 -13.68 -11.76
CA ARG A 125 -3.14 -12.79 -11.11
C ARG A 125 -3.21 -11.48 -11.89
N THR A 126 -4.40 -10.99 -12.07
CA THR A 126 -4.64 -9.65 -12.63
C THR A 126 -5.44 -8.83 -11.65
N TYR A 127 -5.13 -7.55 -11.59
CA TYR A 127 -5.81 -6.58 -10.75
C TYR A 127 -6.24 -5.42 -11.61
N ASP A 128 -7.50 -5.05 -11.56
CA ASP A 128 -8.03 -3.88 -12.23
C ASP A 128 -8.30 -2.80 -11.17
N PHE A 129 -7.93 -1.56 -11.48
CA PHE A 129 -8.05 -0.42 -10.58
C PHE A 129 -8.95 0.66 -11.18
N SER A 130 -9.80 1.27 -10.36
CA SER A 130 -10.54 2.45 -10.74
C SER A 130 -10.51 3.52 -9.65
N TYR A 131 -10.76 4.77 -10.03
CA TYR A 131 -10.55 5.92 -9.17
C TYR A 131 -11.80 6.77 -9.06
N PHE A 132 -11.96 7.36 -7.88
CA PHE A 132 -12.87 8.46 -7.62
C PHE A 132 -12.07 9.75 -7.70
N THR A 133 -12.55 10.73 -8.48
CA THR A 133 -11.94 12.06 -8.52
C THR A 133 -12.68 12.97 -7.56
N SER A 134 -11.98 13.51 -6.56
CA SER A 134 -12.58 14.46 -5.62
C SER A 134 -12.94 15.78 -6.31
N PRO A 135 -13.75 16.64 -5.67
CA PRO A 135 -14.04 17.99 -6.19
C PRO A 135 -12.77 18.82 -6.44
N GLU A 136 -11.70 18.58 -5.71
CA GLU A 136 -10.39 19.25 -5.86
C GLU A 136 -9.54 18.61 -6.97
N GLY A 137 -10.06 17.62 -7.69
CA GLY A 137 -9.38 16.95 -8.80
C GLY A 137 -8.42 15.82 -8.37
N LYS A 138 -8.36 15.46 -7.07
CA LYS A 138 -7.50 14.39 -6.57
C LYS A 138 -8.12 13.01 -6.86
N PRO A 139 -7.38 12.09 -7.48
CA PRO A 139 -7.83 10.72 -7.70
C PRO A 139 -7.55 9.87 -6.46
N TYR A 140 -8.59 9.31 -5.85
CA TYR A 140 -8.51 8.32 -4.79
C TYR A 140 -8.90 6.95 -5.34
N LEU A 141 -8.20 5.90 -4.91
CA LEU A 141 -8.51 4.54 -5.32
C LEU A 141 -9.93 4.15 -4.88
N LYS A 142 -10.81 3.86 -5.86
CA LYS A 142 -12.21 3.52 -5.62
C LYS A 142 -12.45 2.02 -5.61
N ASN A 143 -11.84 1.30 -6.55
CA ASN A 143 -12.05 -0.13 -6.69
C ASN A 143 -10.76 -0.85 -7.01
N ILE A 144 -10.62 -2.05 -6.46
CA ILE A 144 -9.67 -3.08 -6.87
C ILE A 144 -10.47 -4.34 -7.17
N THR A 145 -10.26 -4.94 -8.32
CA THR A 145 -10.79 -6.27 -8.66
C THR A 145 -9.63 -7.21 -8.94
N GLU A 146 -9.55 -8.30 -8.19
CA GLU A 146 -8.57 -9.36 -8.38
C GLU A 146 -9.19 -10.50 -9.17
N SER A 147 -8.46 -10.97 -10.19
CA SER A 147 -8.79 -12.17 -10.94
C SER A 147 -7.63 -13.16 -10.92
N ILE A 148 -7.94 -14.45 -10.78
CA ILE A 148 -6.97 -15.55 -10.84
C ILE A 148 -7.30 -16.38 -12.07
N ASN A 149 -6.34 -16.50 -12.99
CA ASN A 149 -6.53 -17.19 -14.27
C ASN A 149 -7.80 -16.74 -15.01
N GLY A 150 -8.08 -15.42 -15.01
CA GLY A 150 -9.20 -14.80 -15.70
C GLY A 150 -10.56 -14.92 -14.98
N LYS A 151 -10.63 -15.53 -13.79
CA LYS A 151 -11.85 -15.58 -12.98
C LYS A 151 -11.74 -14.60 -11.82
N VAL A 152 -12.73 -13.72 -11.66
CA VAL A 152 -12.80 -12.80 -10.51
C VAL A 152 -12.83 -13.59 -9.21
N TYR A 153 -11.92 -13.27 -8.31
CA TYR A 153 -11.73 -13.89 -7.02
C TYR A 153 -12.10 -12.96 -5.86
N ALA A 154 -11.66 -11.70 -5.92
CA ALA A 154 -11.91 -10.73 -4.86
C ALA A 154 -12.13 -9.33 -5.43
N SER A 155 -12.83 -8.49 -4.69
CA SER A 155 -12.91 -7.06 -4.96
C SER A 155 -13.05 -6.24 -3.69
N ILE A 156 -12.59 -4.98 -3.77
CA ILE A 156 -12.77 -3.96 -2.75
C ILE A 156 -13.35 -2.73 -3.43
N ASP A 157 -14.45 -2.22 -2.91
CA ASP A 157 -15.08 -0.97 -3.34
C ASP A 157 -15.08 0.02 -2.17
N ILE A 158 -14.65 1.26 -2.41
CA ILE A 158 -14.61 2.34 -1.43
C ILE A 158 -15.51 3.47 -1.91
N ASP A 159 -16.49 3.83 -1.10
CA ASP A 159 -17.40 4.96 -1.33
C ASP A 159 -16.94 6.17 -0.51
N TYR A 160 -16.56 7.24 -1.21
CA TYR A 160 -16.11 8.52 -0.68
C TYR A 160 -17.21 9.58 -0.60
N SER A 161 -18.47 9.24 -0.83
CA SER A 161 -19.59 10.19 -0.80
C SER A 161 -19.72 10.91 0.55
N ASN A 162 -19.32 10.24 1.64
CA ASN A 162 -19.18 10.85 2.95
C ASN A 162 -17.74 10.70 3.44
N PRO A 163 -16.89 11.74 3.35
CA PRO A 163 -15.50 11.66 3.77
C PRO A 163 -15.30 11.47 5.28
N GLN A 164 -16.33 11.66 6.10
CA GLN A 164 -16.28 11.38 7.53
C GLN A 164 -16.66 9.94 7.89
N ALA A 165 -17.24 9.21 6.95
CA ALA A 165 -17.67 7.82 7.12
C ALA A 165 -17.60 7.08 5.79
N LEU A 166 -16.41 6.62 5.41
CA LEU A 166 -16.23 5.86 4.18
C LEU A 166 -16.94 4.51 4.30
N ARG A 167 -17.68 4.14 3.27
CA ARG A 167 -18.26 2.80 3.17
C ARG A 167 -17.35 1.93 2.31
N ILE A 168 -16.99 0.75 2.82
CA ILE A 168 -16.09 -0.18 2.15
C ILE A 168 -16.80 -1.51 2.00
N VAL A 169 -16.85 -2.03 0.78
CA VAL A 169 -17.41 -3.35 0.48
C VAL A 169 -16.27 -4.24 0.00
N GLN A 170 -16.01 -5.30 0.75
CA GLN A 170 -15.05 -6.32 0.41
C GLN A 170 -15.78 -7.60 0.01
N LYS A 171 -15.40 -8.18 -1.13
CA LYS A 171 -15.93 -9.46 -1.62
C LYS A 171 -14.76 -10.40 -1.84
N VAL A 172 -14.90 -11.64 -1.38
CA VAL A 172 -13.95 -12.72 -1.64
C VAL A 172 -14.75 -13.97 -1.95
N ASP A 173 -14.68 -14.45 -3.18
CA ASP A 173 -15.51 -15.53 -3.70
C ASP A 173 -17.02 -15.26 -3.46
N THR A 174 -17.67 -16.01 -2.61
CA THR A 174 -19.10 -15.86 -2.26
C THR A 174 -19.33 -15.01 -1.01
N TYR A 175 -18.28 -14.67 -0.28
CA TYR A 175 -18.36 -13.89 0.94
C TYR A 175 -18.34 -12.38 0.64
N THR A 176 -19.23 -11.65 1.30
CA THR A 176 -19.27 -10.18 1.22
C THR A 176 -19.32 -9.60 2.62
N GLN A 177 -18.41 -8.67 2.90
CA GLN A 177 -18.40 -7.89 4.13
C GLN A 177 -18.39 -6.40 3.80
N THR A 178 -19.23 -5.66 4.49
CA THR A 178 -19.23 -4.20 4.44
C THR A 178 -18.66 -3.65 5.74
N TYR A 179 -17.90 -2.57 5.62
CA TYR A 179 -17.32 -1.84 6.74
C TYR A 179 -17.65 -0.36 6.63
N THR A 180 -17.80 0.29 7.78
CA THR A 180 -17.81 1.74 7.88
C THR A 180 -16.53 2.20 8.54
N ALA A 181 -15.75 3.03 7.83
CA ALA A 181 -14.51 3.62 8.32
C ALA A 181 -14.77 5.09 8.67
N THR A 182 -14.66 5.44 9.95
CA THR A 182 -14.97 6.78 10.46
C THR A 182 -13.70 7.58 10.73
N THR A 183 -13.79 8.89 10.53
CA THR A 183 -12.78 9.87 10.94
C THR A 183 -13.17 10.50 12.28
N PRO A 184 -12.23 11.12 13.03
CA PRO A 184 -12.52 11.78 14.30
C PRO A 184 -13.62 12.84 14.16
N ALA A 185 -14.58 12.83 15.08
CA ALA A 185 -15.65 13.81 15.11
C ALA A 185 -15.09 15.22 15.42
N GLY A 186 -15.37 16.19 14.56
CA GLY A 186 -15.09 17.61 14.79
C GLY A 186 -13.70 18.12 14.38
N ASN A 187 -12.68 17.29 14.33
CA ASN A 187 -11.33 17.67 13.85
C ASN A 187 -10.74 16.50 13.06
N SER A 188 -10.88 16.50 11.76
CA SER A 188 -10.16 15.57 10.90
C SER A 188 -8.66 15.78 11.07
N ILE A 189 -7.94 14.75 11.53
CA ILE A 189 -6.48 14.80 11.57
C ILE A 189 -6.00 14.61 10.14
N ILE A 190 -5.32 15.63 9.61
CA ILE A 190 -4.78 15.61 8.25
C ILE A 190 -3.35 15.10 8.30
N ASN A 191 -3.08 14.04 7.57
CA ASN A 191 -1.74 13.53 7.36
C ASN A 191 -1.05 14.36 6.26
N GLN A 192 -0.07 15.16 6.64
CA GLN A 192 0.72 15.98 5.71
C GLN A 192 1.89 15.22 5.07
N SER A 193 2.14 13.97 5.51
CA SER A 193 3.29 13.20 5.03
C SER A 193 3.09 12.58 3.66
N GLU A 194 1.87 12.60 3.12
CA GLU A 194 1.51 11.90 1.86
C GLU A 194 1.82 10.38 1.89
N VAL A 195 2.07 9.82 3.06
CA VAL A 195 2.27 8.39 3.26
C VAL A 195 0.90 7.72 3.41
N PRO A 196 0.66 6.56 2.77
CA PRO A 196 -0.56 5.80 2.98
C PRO A 196 -0.76 5.49 4.46
N CYS A 197 -1.95 5.75 5.00
CA CYS A 197 -2.23 5.36 6.37
C CYS A 197 -2.38 3.83 6.48
N LEU A 198 -2.13 3.29 7.68
CA LEU A 198 -2.13 1.85 7.94
C LEU A 198 -3.43 1.18 7.49
N PHE A 199 -4.56 1.83 7.68
CA PHE A 199 -5.86 1.37 7.21
C PHE A 199 -5.86 0.95 5.74
N PHE A 200 -5.31 1.78 4.84
CA PHE A 200 -5.26 1.43 3.41
C PHE A 200 -4.30 0.28 3.14
N ALA A 201 -3.17 0.23 3.84
CA ALA A 201 -2.24 -0.88 3.72
C ALA A 201 -2.87 -2.22 4.13
N ASP A 202 -3.76 -2.20 5.13
CA ASP A 202 -4.45 -3.41 5.62
C ASP A 202 -5.66 -3.82 4.78
N LEU A 203 -6.31 -2.86 4.12
CA LEU A 203 -7.43 -3.16 3.20
C LEU A 203 -6.99 -3.96 1.98
N TYR A 204 -5.80 -3.64 1.48
CA TYR A 204 -5.28 -4.35 0.33
C TYR A 204 -4.77 -5.71 0.80
N PRO A 205 -5.38 -6.82 0.39
CA PRO A 205 -5.03 -8.15 0.88
C PRO A 205 -3.56 -8.51 0.65
N LEU A 206 -2.68 -7.49 0.33
CA LEU A 206 -1.52 -7.84 -0.37
C LEU A 206 -0.35 -6.92 -0.10
N SER A 207 0.58 -7.46 0.65
CA SER A 207 1.99 -7.12 0.47
C SER A 207 2.40 -6.97 -1.02
N LEU A 208 1.64 -7.54 -1.94
CA LEU A 208 1.80 -7.46 -3.39
C LEU A 208 1.71 -6.03 -3.94
N HIS A 209 0.90 -5.18 -3.32
CA HIS A 209 0.71 -3.81 -3.78
C HIS A 209 1.48 -2.77 -2.96
N SER A 210 2.36 -3.20 -2.05
CA SER A 210 3.21 -2.27 -1.30
C SER A 210 4.00 -1.36 -2.23
N ALA A 211 4.58 -1.91 -3.32
CA ALA A 211 5.26 -1.10 -4.33
C ALA A 211 4.34 -0.05 -4.97
N ALA A 212 3.12 -0.42 -5.33
CA ALA A 212 2.17 0.49 -5.95
C ALA A 212 1.61 1.51 -4.95
N LEU A 213 1.33 1.08 -3.72
CA LEU A 213 0.80 1.94 -2.66
C LEU A 213 1.82 3.02 -2.25
N TYR A 214 3.06 2.61 -1.91
CA TYR A 214 4.13 3.52 -1.52
C TYR A 214 4.77 4.22 -2.71
N GLY A 215 4.62 3.71 -3.94
CA GLY A 215 5.00 4.37 -5.19
C GLY A 215 3.98 5.38 -5.72
N LYS A 216 2.88 5.65 -5.00
CA LYS A 216 1.76 6.50 -5.45
C LYS A 216 1.09 6.03 -6.74
N LEU A 217 1.26 4.78 -7.15
CA LEU A 217 0.64 4.26 -8.37
C LEU A 217 -0.86 4.00 -8.21
N LEU A 218 -1.37 3.94 -6.97
CA LEU A 218 -2.78 3.66 -6.66
C LEU A 218 -3.57 4.94 -6.32
N GLY A 219 -3.22 6.06 -6.90
CA GLY A 219 -3.86 7.34 -6.65
C GLY A 219 -3.22 8.10 -5.48
N GLU A 220 -3.84 9.21 -5.11
CA GLU A 220 -3.39 10.01 -3.98
C GLU A 220 -3.72 9.31 -2.65
N PRO A 221 -2.82 9.36 -1.66
CA PRO A 221 -3.14 8.90 -0.32
C PRO A 221 -4.31 9.69 0.26
N PHE A 222 -5.25 9.00 0.88
CA PHE A 222 -6.33 9.67 1.58
C PHE A 222 -5.75 10.43 2.78
N SER A 223 -5.87 11.76 2.76
CA SER A 223 -5.19 12.64 3.71
C SER A 223 -5.82 12.65 5.10
N ILE A 224 -7.08 12.21 5.23
CA ILE A 224 -7.77 12.16 6.52
C ILE A 224 -7.46 10.84 7.20
N LEU A 225 -6.98 10.89 8.45
CA LEU A 225 -6.67 9.69 9.21
C LEU A 225 -7.95 9.04 9.75
N ILE A 226 -8.11 7.75 9.49
CA ILE A 226 -9.25 6.95 9.93
C ILE A 226 -9.06 6.58 11.42
N GLU A 227 -10.07 6.87 12.24
CA GLU A 227 -10.05 6.56 13.68
C GLU A 227 -10.56 5.16 13.98
N GLN A 228 -11.55 4.69 13.20
CA GLN A 228 -12.20 3.42 13.51
C GLN A 228 -12.75 2.76 12.24
N ILE A 229 -12.69 1.42 12.21
CA ILE A 229 -13.38 0.58 11.23
C ILE A 229 -14.33 -0.34 11.97
N ILE A 230 -15.59 -0.33 11.55
CA ILE A 230 -16.65 -1.17 12.11
C ILE A 230 -17.24 -2.00 10.97
N PRO A 231 -17.30 -3.34 11.09
CA PRO A 231 -18.04 -4.17 10.17
C PRO A 231 -19.55 -3.90 10.31
N ASP A 232 -20.26 -3.79 9.20
CA ASP A 232 -21.72 -3.65 9.19
C ASP A 232 -22.37 -4.99 9.53
N GLY A 233 -23.39 -4.95 10.38
CA GLY A 233 -24.16 -6.11 10.81
C GLY A 233 -23.95 -6.51 12.26
N ASN A 234 -24.95 -7.20 12.83
CA ASN A 234 -24.95 -7.68 14.23
C ASN A 234 -24.31 -9.07 14.33
N THR A 235 -23.05 -9.22 13.93
CA THR A 235 -22.36 -10.49 14.07
C THR A 235 -21.56 -10.52 15.38
N ILE A 236 -21.61 -11.66 16.09
CA ILE A 236 -20.90 -11.91 17.35
C ILE A 236 -19.37 -11.80 17.18
N SER A 237 -18.89 -11.87 15.95
CA SER A 237 -17.48 -11.82 15.56
C SER A 237 -17.05 -10.45 14.97
N GLN A 238 -17.53 -9.36 15.52
CA GLN A 238 -17.19 -8.04 14.99
C GLN A 238 -15.72 -7.70 15.30
N GLU A 239 -14.89 -7.72 14.29
CA GLU A 239 -13.55 -7.14 14.35
C GLU A 239 -13.64 -5.62 14.23
N VAL A 240 -13.81 -4.95 15.36
CA VAL A 240 -13.72 -3.50 15.42
C VAL A 240 -12.26 -3.10 15.54
N ARG A 241 -11.78 -2.28 14.62
CA ARG A 241 -10.41 -1.75 14.63
C ARG A 241 -10.44 -0.28 14.99
N LYS A 242 -9.59 0.11 15.93
CA LYS A 242 -9.40 1.51 16.35
C LYS A 242 -7.96 1.92 16.12
N TYR A 243 -7.78 3.11 15.56
CA TYR A 243 -6.47 3.68 15.23
C TYR A 243 -6.20 4.92 16.07
N THR A 244 -4.99 5.02 16.61
CA THR A 244 -4.50 6.21 17.32
C THR A 244 -3.18 6.61 16.69
N TYR A 245 -3.05 7.88 16.32
CA TYR A 245 -1.88 8.40 15.61
C TYR A 245 -1.08 9.35 16.50
N SER A 246 0.25 9.28 16.38
CA SER A 246 1.16 10.33 16.83
C SER A 246 1.69 11.07 15.61
N LEU A 247 1.71 12.39 15.71
CA LEU A 247 2.20 13.28 14.65
C LEU A 247 3.32 14.16 15.20
N ASP A 248 4.27 14.55 14.35
CA ASP A 248 5.25 15.57 14.67
C ASP A 248 4.64 16.99 14.57
N LYS A 249 5.45 18.02 14.85
CA LYS A 249 5.02 19.43 14.80
C LYS A 249 4.58 19.91 13.40
N ARG A 250 4.90 19.15 12.34
CA ARG A 250 4.53 19.41 10.95
C ARG A 250 3.30 18.61 10.51
N ASN A 251 2.63 17.92 11.43
CA ASN A 251 1.56 16.96 11.15
C ASN A 251 2.00 15.78 10.27
N ILE A 252 3.27 15.38 10.40
CA ILE A 252 3.80 14.18 9.76
C ILE A 252 3.62 13.01 10.74
N ILE A 253 3.08 11.90 10.25
CA ILE A 253 2.87 10.70 11.06
C ILE A 253 4.20 10.12 11.55
N THR A 254 4.26 9.86 12.87
CA THR A 254 5.41 9.21 13.52
C THR A 254 5.08 7.85 14.09
N SER A 255 3.81 7.60 14.45
CA SER A 255 3.34 6.27 14.80
C SER A 255 1.85 6.11 14.58
N CYS A 256 1.42 4.87 14.39
CA CYS A 256 0.03 4.46 14.38
C CYS A 256 -0.13 3.24 15.27
N LYS A 257 -1.00 3.34 16.29
CA LYS A 257 -1.41 2.22 17.11
C LYS A 257 -2.79 1.74 16.68
N GLU A 258 -2.90 0.48 16.31
CA GLU A 258 -4.14 -0.22 16.03
C GLU A 258 -4.52 -1.10 17.23
N VAL A 259 -5.78 -1.07 17.61
CA VAL A 259 -6.39 -2.00 18.57
C VAL A 259 -7.53 -2.72 17.83
N THR A 260 -7.36 -3.98 17.56
CA THR A 260 -8.39 -4.85 16.98
C THR A 260 -9.05 -5.64 18.09
N ASN A 261 -10.35 -5.43 18.30
CA ASN A 261 -11.14 -6.28 19.19
C ASN A 261 -11.76 -7.40 18.35
N SER A 262 -11.40 -8.64 18.65
CA SER A 262 -11.95 -9.83 18.01
C SER A 262 -12.36 -10.83 19.09
N TYR A 263 -13.62 -11.23 19.10
CA TYR A 263 -14.20 -12.17 20.10
C TYR A 263 -13.90 -11.80 21.57
N GLY A 264 -13.87 -10.47 21.88
CA GLY A 264 -13.59 -9.98 23.24
C GLY A 264 -12.11 -9.93 23.60
N THR A 265 -11.22 -10.33 22.70
CA THR A 265 -9.76 -10.22 22.86
C THR A 265 -9.26 -9.00 22.08
N ASN A 266 -8.40 -8.21 22.74
CA ASN A 266 -7.73 -7.07 22.09
C ASN A 266 -6.37 -7.50 21.57
N TYR A 267 -6.17 -7.31 20.27
CA TYR A 267 -4.88 -7.41 19.61
C TYR A 267 -4.36 -6.00 19.36
N ILE A 268 -3.12 -5.75 19.78
CA ILE A 268 -2.50 -4.43 19.67
C ILE A 268 -1.34 -4.53 18.68
N ARG A 269 -1.34 -3.63 17.70
CA ARG A 269 -0.27 -3.46 16.72
C ARG A 269 0.18 -2.01 16.75
N THR A 270 1.47 -1.76 16.70
CA THR A 270 2.03 -0.41 16.62
C THR A 270 3.04 -0.36 15.48
N VAL A 271 2.81 0.57 14.56
CA VAL A 271 3.73 0.86 13.46
C VAL A 271 4.37 2.21 13.71
N ASN A 272 5.69 2.26 13.72
CA ASN A 272 6.48 3.49 13.82
C ASN A 272 6.97 3.89 12.44
N TYR A 273 6.95 5.19 12.16
CA TYR A 273 7.30 5.79 10.86
C TYR A 273 8.51 6.71 11.00
N VAL A 274 9.48 6.55 10.14
CA VAL A 274 10.59 7.50 9.94
C VAL A 274 10.58 7.90 8.47
N ILE A 275 10.40 9.20 8.20
CA ILE A 275 10.27 9.78 6.85
C ILE A 275 11.39 10.80 6.68
N GLU A 276 12.27 10.59 5.68
CA GLU A 276 13.47 11.40 5.41
C GLU A 276 13.44 11.97 4.00
#